data_721657847d29d2c02b401bd86cfb377d
#
_entry.id   721657847d29d2c02b401bd86cfb377d
#
_cell.length_a   1.000
_cell.length_b   1.000
_cell.length_c   1.000
_cell.angle_alpha   90.00
_cell.angle_beta   90.00
_cell.angle_gamma   90.00
#
_symmetry.space_group_name_H-M   'P 1'
#
loop_
_entity.id
_entity.type
_entity.pdbx_description
1 polymer ?
#
loop_
_entity_poly.entity_id
_entity_poly.type
_entity_poly.pdbx_seq_one_letter_code
_entity_poly.pdbx_strand_id
1 'polypeptide(L)'
;HTRYGTVTGVQTCALPILSVPIDDFTLAAEMRVQPPVEKWLAAFRDADFVVTDPFHACVFSILFQKQFVVIGNQFRGSTRMQSLLEMFGLSSRLVDNIEETQRLNKIDFDVISERLSLLREKSISFLYNSLINKL
;
A
#
# COMPACT_ATOMS: atom_id res chain seq x y z
N HIS A 1 -17.21 -14.76 12.67
CA HIS A 1 -16.18 -15.45 11.88
C HIS A 1 -15.76 -14.53 10.73
N THR A 2 -14.72 -13.74 10.94
CA THR A 2 -14.11 -12.91 9.90
C THR A 2 -13.21 -13.82 9.07
N ARG A 3 -13.67 -14.20 7.90
CA ARG A 3 -12.91 -14.98 6.93
C ARG A 3 -11.98 -14.00 6.22
N TYR A 4 -10.71 -14.02 6.56
CA TYR A 4 -9.68 -13.32 5.80
C TYR A 4 -9.45 -14.07 4.48
N GLY A 5 -10.19 -13.70 3.44
CA GLY A 5 -9.77 -14.00 2.08
C GLY A 5 -8.59 -13.11 1.70
N THR A 6 -7.81 -13.46 0.69
CA THR A 6 -6.71 -12.67 0.12
C THR A 6 -7.22 -11.26 -0.18
N VAL A 7 -6.95 -10.32 0.73
CA VAL A 7 -7.54 -8.99 0.68
C VAL A 7 -6.61 -8.10 -0.12
N THR A 8 -6.91 -7.91 -1.38
CA THR A 8 -6.47 -6.75 -2.13
C THR A 8 -7.36 -5.57 -1.74
N GLY A 9 -7.24 -5.08 -0.50
CA GLY A 9 -8.20 -4.11 0.00
C GLY A 9 -7.58 -3.05 0.91
N VAL A 10 -8.19 -1.88 0.87
CA VAL A 10 -8.04 -0.85 1.89
C VAL A 10 -9.17 -1.06 2.89
N GLN A 11 -8.82 -1.25 4.15
CA GLN A 11 -9.80 -1.37 5.22
C GLN A 11 -9.83 -0.07 6.02
N THR A 12 -10.99 0.56 6.11
CA THR A 12 -11.23 1.68 7.01
C THR A 12 -11.87 1.17 8.30
N CYS A 13 -11.72 1.88 9.41
CA CYS A 13 -12.37 1.53 10.68
C CYS A 13 -13.92 1.47 10.59
N ALA A 14 -14.51 2.03 9.54
CA ALA A 14 -15.96 2.14 9.39
C ALA A 14 -16.56 1.17 8.37
N LEU A 15 -15.84 0.81 7.29
CA LEU A 15 -16.35 -0.10 6.25
C LEU A 15 -15.19 -0.80 5.54
N PRO A 16 -15.15 -2.14 5.50
CA PRO A 16 -14.18 -2.86 4.69
C PRO A 16 -14.48 -2.61 3.21
N ILE A 17 -13.51 -2.02 2.49
CA ILE A 17 -13.55 -2.01 1.03
C ILE A 17 -12.85 -3.27 0.57
N LEU A 18 -13.63 -4.30 0.36
CA LEU A 18 -13.16 -5.54 -0.23
C LEU A 18 -13.09 -5.35 -1.74
N SER A 19 -11.90 -5.12 -2.28
CA SER A 19 -11.68 -5.48 -3.67
C SER A 19 -11.31 -6.98 -3.68
N VAL A 20 -12.28 -7.80 -3.97
CA VAL A 20 -12.05 -9.24 -4.16
C VAL A 20 -11.53 -9.43 -5.59
N PRO A 21 -10.50 -10.26 -5.83
CA PRO A 21 -10.07 -10.58 -7.17
C PRO A 21 -11.24 -11.07 -8.01
N ILE A 22 -11.37 -10.54 -9.24
CA ILE A 22 -12.43 -10.94 -10.19
C ILE A 22 -12.38 -12.46 -10.48
N ASP A 23 -11.22 -13.06 -10.35
CA ASP A 23 -10.94 -14.47 -10.58
C ASP A 23 -11.14 -15.38 -9.37
N ASP A 24 -11.58 -14.84 -8.22
CA ASP A 24 -11.96 -15.67 -7.08
C ASP A 24 -13.40 -16.21 -7.25
N PHE A 25 -13.50 -17.29 -8.00
CA PHE A 25 -14.79 -17.96 -8.28
C PHE A 25 -15.40 -18.70 -7.07
N THR A 26 -14.73 -18.68 -5.90
CA THR A 26 -15.30 -19.22 -4.67
C THR A 26 -16.33 -18.28 -4.05
N LEU A 27 -16.34 -17.01 -4.49
CA LEU A 27 -17.25 -15.97 -4.02
C LEU A 27 -18.38 -15.72 -5.02
N ALA A 28 -19.53 -15.33 -4.52
CA ALA A 28 -20.66 -14.94 -5.36
C ALA A 28 -20.27 -13.76 -6.27
N ALA A 29 -20.84 -13.72 -7.48
CA ALA A 29 -20.48 -12.69 -8.49
C ALA A 29 -20.69 -11.26 -7.99
N GLU A 30 -21.69 -11.05 -7.13
CA GLU A 30 -22.03 -9.76 -6.52
C GLU A 30 -20.93 -9.28 -5.54
N MET A 31 -20.15 -10.20 -5.00
CA MET A 31 -19.05 -9.90 -4.07
C MET A 31 -17.72 -9.64 -4.79
N ARG A 32 -17.65 -9.90 -6.09
CA ARG A 32 -16.47 -9.73 -6.95
C ARG A 32 -16.49 -8.38 -7.69
N VAL A 33 -16.93 -7.33 -7.02
CA VAL A 33 -17.05 -5.99 -7.61
C VAL A 33 -15.74 -5.24 -7.44
N GLN A 34 -15.14 -4.83 -8.56
CA GLN A 34 -14.06 -3.86 -8.55
C GLN A 34 -14.65 -2.44 -8.57
N PRO A 35 -14.38 -1.63 -7.55
CA PRO A 35 -14.80 -0.24 -7.58
C PRO A 35 -14.06 0.52 -8.69
N PRO A 36 -14.66 1.59 -9.25
CA PRO A 36 -13.94 2.53 -10.09
C PRO A 36 -12.68 3.06 -9.40
N VAL A 37 -11.65 3.40 -10.18
CA VAL A 37 -10.34 3.85 -9.66
C VAL A 37 -10.49 5.02 -8.70
N GLU A 38 -11.39 5.94 -8.97
CA GLU A 38 -11.67 7.12 -8.14
C GLU A 38 -12.17 6.72 -6.74
N LYS A 39 -13.06 5.73 -6.67
CA LYS A 39 -13.54 5.20 -5.38
C LYS A 39 -12.45 4.44 -4.64
N TRP A 40 -11.61 3.72 -5.36
CA TRP A 40 -10.48 3.01 -4.79
C TRP A 40 -9.47 4.01 -4.18
N LEU A 41 -9.14 5.10 -4.90
CA LEU A 41 -8.27 6.17 -4.39
C LEU A 41 -8.91 6.93 -3.22
N ALA A 42 -10.21 7.22 -3.30
CA ALA A 42 -10.94 7.87 -2.19
C ALA A 42 -10.87 7.02 -0.91
N ALA A 43 -10.87 5.71 -1.03
CA ALA A 43 -10.73 4.82 0.11
C ALA A 43 -9.41 5.02 0.87
N PHE A 44 -8.29 5.25 0.18
CA PHE A 44 -7.03 5.61 0.86
C PHE A 44 -7.12 6.98 1.53
N ARG A 45 -7.69 7.96 0.84
CA ARG A 45 -7.85 9.31 1.40
C ARG A 45 -8.66 9.29 2.69
N ASP A 46 -9.71 8.48 2.76
CA ASP A 46 -10.68 8.48 3.86
C ASP A 46 -10.36 7.42 4.94
N ALA A 47 -9.36 6.56 4.71
CA ALA A 47 -8.95 5.54 5.65
C ALA A 47 -8.24 6.13 6.87
N ASP A 48 -8.54 5.61 8.07
CA ASP A 48 -7.75 5.85 9.28
C ASP A 48 -6.54 4.93 9.35
N PHE A 49 -6.70 3.70 8.88
CA PHE A 49 -5.67 2.68 8.86
C PHE A 49 -5.84 1.75 7.65
N VAL A 50 -4.72 1.34 7.04
CA VAL A 50 -4.73 0.48 5.85
C VAL A 50 -4.07 -0.86 6.17
N VAL A 51 -4.78 -1.95 5.88
CA VAL A 51 -4.21 -3.31 5.88
C VAL A 51 -4.20 -3.79 4.43
N THR A 52 -3.03 -4.18 3.93
CA THR A 52 -2.88 -4.48 2.51
C THR A 52 -1.81 -5.55 2.26
N ASP A 53 -1.87 -6.21 1.11
CA ASP A 53 -0.84 -7.11 0.60
C ASP A 53 -0.24 -6.66 -0.74
N PRO A 54 -0.95 -5.91 -1.65
CA PRO A 54 -0.40 -5.52 -2.93
C PRO A 54 0.54 -4.31 -2.83
N PHE A 55 1.57 -4.35 -3.67
CA PHE A 55 2.58 -3.30 -3.77
C PHE A 55 1.99 -1.89 -3.99
N HIS A 56 1.02 -1.75 -4.92
CA HIS A 56 0.44 -0.44 -5.23
C HIS A 56 -0.32 0.15 -4.03
N ALA A 57 -1.01 -0.68 -3.26
CA ALA A 57 -1.71 -0.20 -2.08
C ALA A 57 -0.74 0.28 -0.98
N CYS A 58 0.43 -0.36 -0.83
CA CYS A 58 1.50 0.13 0.02
C CYS A 58 2.00 1.51 -0.45
N VAL A 59 2.26 1.67 -1.76
CA VAL A 59 2.66 2.97 -2.35
C VAL A 59 1.62 4.05 -2.05
N PHE A 60 0.33 3.78 -2.28
CA PHE A 60 -0.72 4.75 -2.01
C PHE A 60 -0.89 5.05 -0.53
N SER A 61 -0.67 4.08 0.36
CA SER A 61 -0.66 4.34 1.81
C SER A 61 0.42 5.34 2.21
N ILE A 62 1.61 5.24 1.61
CA ILE A 62 2.69 6.22 1.83
C ILE A 62 2.31 7.58 1.24
N LEU A 63 1.81 7.64 0.00
CA LEU A 63 1.44 8.89 -0.67
C LEU A 63 0.30 9.64 0.03
N PHE A 64 -0.68 8.92 0.54
CA PHE A 64 -1.81 9.48 1.30
C PHE A 64 -1.53 9.62 2.79
N GLN A 65 -0.29 9.36 3.24
CA GLN A 65 0.15 9.49 4.63
C GLN A 65 -0.74 8.70 5.61
N LYS A 66 -1.06 7.46 5.25
CA LYS A 66 -1.92 6.61 6.08
C LYS A 66 -1.11 5.67 6.95
N GLN A 67 -1.54 5.50 8.19
CA GLN A 67 -1.03 4.42 9.01
C GLN A 67 -1.39 3.09 8.33
N PHE A 68 -0.41 2.19 8.17
CA PHE A 68 -0.66 0.96 7.45
C PHE A 68 0.21 -0.19 7.92
N VAL A 69 -0.20 -1.39 7.51
CA VAL A 69 0.61 -2.61 7.54
C VAL A 69 0.45 -3.37 6.23
N VAL A 70 1.49 -4.10 5.89
CA VAL A 70 1.51 -5.00 4.74
C VAL A 70 1.56 -6.43 5.28
N ILE A 71 0.58 -7.24 4.91
CA ILE A 71 0.61 -8.66 5.24
C ILE A 71 1.53 -9.37 4.26
N GLY A 72 2.59 -9.99 4.76
CA GLY A 72 3.57 -10.69 3.95
C GLY A 72 2.93 -11.86 3.20
N ASN A 73 3.12 -11.88 1.88
CA ASN A 73 2.76 -13.02 1.06
C ASN A 73 4.04 -13.61 0.47
N GLN A 74 4.46 -14.78 0.97
CA GLN A 74 5.70 -15.43 0.55
C GLN A 74 5.70 -15.81 -0.95
N PHE A 75 4.54 -15.81 -1.61
CA PHE A 75 4.39 -16.24 -2.99
C PHE A 75 4.34 -15.10 -4.01
N ARG A 76 4.20 -13.83 -3.61
CA ARG A 76 4.05 -12.70 -4.54
C ARG A 76 4.96 -11.52 -4.18
N GLY A 77 6.04 -11.37 -4.96
CA GLY A 77 6.74 -10.06 -5.09
C GLY A 77 7.31 -9.45 -3.82
N SER A 78 7.71 -10.26 -2.84
CA SER A 78 8.24 -9.81 -1.55
C SER A 78 9.42 -8.84 -1.69
N THR A 79 10.30 -9.05 -2.67
CA THR A 79 11.51 -8.23 -2.87
C THR A 79 11.20 -6.77 -3.17
N ARG A 80 10.23 -6.49 -4.05
CA ARG A 80 9.84 -5.09 -4.38
C ARG A 80 9.21 -4.39 -3.17
N MET A 81 8.39 -5.12 -2.42
CA MET A 81 7.77 -4.62 -1.21
C MET A 81 8.82 -4.30 -0.15
N GLN A 82 9.73 -5.23 0.10
CA GLN A 82 10.84 -5.05 1.04
C GLN A 82 11.68 -3.83 0.65
N SER A 83 12.12 -3.74 -0.62
CA SER A 83 12.90 -2.59 -1.10
C SER A 83 12.18 -1.26 -0.93
N LEU A 84 10.86 -1.21 -1.18
CA LEU A 84 10.07 -0.01 -0.96
C LEU A 84 10.04 0.37 0.53
N LEU A 85 9.74 -0.59 1.39
CA LEU A 85 9.65 -0.35 2.83
C LEU A 85 11.01 0.03 3.42
N GLU A 86 12.09 -0.62 3.01
CA GLU A 86 13.47 -0.28 3.40
C GLU A 86 13.84 1.14 2.97
N MET A 87 13.48 1.52 1.74
CA MET A 87 13.73 2.86 1.20
C MET A 87 13.15 3.95 2.10
N PHE A 88 12.02 3.71 2.75
CA PHE A 88 11.37 4.66 3.66
C PHE A 88 11.61 4.38 5.14
N GLY A 89 12.40 3.36 5.50
CA GLY A 89 12.62 2.97 6.90
C GLY A 89 11.37 2.35 7.55
N LEU A 90 10.52 1.73 6.74
CA LEU A 90 9.23 1.17 7.14
C LEU A 90 9.21 -0.37 7.14
N SER A 91 10.37 -1.02 7.20
CA SER A 91 10.47 -2.50 7.15
C SER A 91 9.64 -3.20 8.21
N SER A 92 9.44 -2.58 9.38
CA SER A 92 8.58 -3.10 10.44
C SER A 92 7.09 -3.16 10.07
N ARG A 93 6.69 -2.55 8.94
CA ARG A 93 5.30 -2.57 8.45
C ARG A 93 4.97 -3.83 7.67
N LEU A 94 5.97 -4.62 7.31
CA LEU A 94 5.77 -5.96 6.75
C LEU A 94 5.61 -6.93 7.91
N VAL A 95 4.42 -7.48 8.07
CA VAL A 95 4.05 -8.38 9.16
C VAL A 95 3.50 -9.70 8.61
N ASP A 96 3.70 -10.78 9.34
CA ASP A 96 3.18 -12.10 8.95
C ASP A 96 1.72 -12.27 9.36
N ASN A 97 1.31 -11.58 10.41
CA ASN A 97 -0.07 -11.61 10.91
C ASN A 97 -0.50 -10.25 11.45
N ILE A 98 -1.82 -10.06 11.57
CA ILE A 98 -2.40 -8.78 11.98
C ILE A 98 -2.17 -8.48 13.47
N GLU A 99 -1.90 -9.47 14.30
CA GLU A 99 -1.69 -9.30 15.74
C GLU A 99 -0.40 -8.53 16.04
N GLU A 100 0.58 -8.61 15.13
CA GLU A 100 1.84 -7.87 15.24
C GLU A 100 1.63 -6.36 15.12
N THR A 101 0.53 -5.92 14.49
CA THR A 101 0.20 -4.50 14.35
C THR A 101 0.07 -3.76 15.67
N GLN A 102 -0.38 -4.45 16.72
CA GLN A 102 -0.56 -3.85 18.05
C GLN A 102 0.74 -3.36 18.69
N ARG A 103 1.88 -3.87 18.21
CA ARG A 103 3.22 -3.53 18.73
C ARG A 103 3.91 -2.45 17.92
N LEU A 104 3.31 -1.99 16.82
CA LEU A 104 3.92 -1.02 15.94
C LEU A 104 3.67 0.41 16.43
N ASN A 105 4.75 1.19 16.47
CA ASN A 105 4.65 2.63 16.68
C ASN A 105 3.96 3.30 15.48
N LYS A 106 3.37 4.47 15.70
CA LYS A 106 2.83 5.26 14.60
C LYS A 106 3.94 5.69 13.64
N ILE A 107 3.62 5.73 12.35
CA ILE A 107 4.52 6.27 11.33
C ILE A 107 4.58 7.79 11.51
N ASP A 108 5.79 8.31 11.56
CA ASP A 108 6.04 9.73 11.45
C ASP A 108 6.13 10.11 9.97
N PHE A 109 5.09 10.75 9.47
CA PHE A 109 5.00 11.12 8.06
C PHE A 109 5.78 12.37 7.70
N ASP A 110 6.25 13.16 8.65
CA ASP A 110 7.12 14.31 8.36
C ASP A 110 8.46 13.79 7.83
N VAL A 111 9.04 12.79 8.49
CA VAL A 111 10.28 12.12 8.03
C VAL A 111 10.09 11.44 6.67
N ILE A 112 8.94 10.78 6.46
CA ILE A 112 8.62 10.11 5.19
C ILE A 112 8.49 11.12 4.06
N SER A 113 7.83 12.25 4.30
CA SER A 113 7.59 13.31 3.32
C SER A 113 8.90 13.98 2.88
N GLU A 114 9.81 14.24 3.81
CA GLU A 114 11.14 14.75 3.50
C GLU A 114 11.91 13.78 2.59
N ARG A 115 11.93 12.50 2.95
CA ARG A 115 12.59 11.47 2.16
C ARG A 115 11.97 11.30 0.77
N LEU A 116 10.64 11.36 0.67
CA LEU A 116 9.92 11.31 -0.61
C LEU A 116 10.28 12.49 -1.51
N SER A 117 10.42 13.71 -0.95
CA SER A 117 10.84 14.90 -1.67
C SER A 117 12.23 14.75 -2.25
N LEU A 118 13.19 14.29 -1.46
CA LEU A 118 14.56 14.03 -1.92
C LEU A 118 14.62 13.00 -3.05
N LEU A 119 13.88 11.91 -2.94
CA LEU A 119 13.82 10.88 -3.98
C LEU A 119 13.17 11.40 -5.26
N ARG A 120 12.15 12.24 -5.14
CA ARG A 120 11.48 12.88 -6.28
C ARG A 120 12.43 13.82 -7.01
N GLU A 121 13.15 14.67 -6.30
CA GLU A 121 14.14 15.57 -6.87
C GLU A 121 15.24 14.82 -7.64
N LYS A 122 15.78 13.76 -7.06
CA LYS A 122 16.77 12.89 -7.73
C LYS A 122 16.21 12.30 -9.02
N SER A 123 14.97 11.79 -8.98
CA SER A 123 14.33 11.17 -10.14
C SER A 123 14.08 12.19 -11.26
N ILE A 124 13.59 13.38 -10.91
CA ILE A 124 13.34 14.47 -11.86
C ILE A 124 14.67 14.95 -12.47
N SER A 125 15.70 15.15 -11.66
CA SER A 125 17.03 15.57 -12.13
C SER A 125 17.64 14.52 -13.07
N PHE A 126 17.51 13.25 -12.75
CA PHE A 126 17.96 12.17 -13.62
C PHE A 126 17.24 12.18 -14.98
N LEU A 127 15.91 12.30 -14.99
CA LEU A 127 15.12 12.39 -16.22
C LEU A 127 15.50 13.60 -17.04
N TYR A 128 15.60 14.77 -16.43
CA TYR A 128 15.98 16.02 -17.09
C TYR A 128 17.35 15.91 -17.78
N ASN A 129 18.36 15.45 -17.03
CA ASN A 129 19.70 15.28 -17.58
C ASN A 129 19.77 14.24 -18.70
N SER A 130 18.99 13.16 -18.57
CA SER A 130 18.93 12.11 -19.59
C SER A 130 18.26 12.58 -20.88
N LEU A 131 17.34 13.53 -20.82
CA LEU A 131 16.68 14.12 -21.99
C LEU A 131 17.56 15.16 -22.67
N ILE A 132 18.20 16.04 -21.91
CA ILE A 132 19.05 17.11 -22.47
C ILE A 132 20.33 16.55 -23.11
N ASN A 133 20.96 15.55 -22.51
CA ASN A 133 22.18 14.96 -23.03
C ASN A 133 21.97 14.07 -24.28
N LYS A 134 20.73 13.92 -24.73
CA LYS A 134 20.37 13.20 -25.98
C LYS A 134 19.94 14.15 -27.12
N LEU A 135 19.88 15.44 -26.88
CA LEU A 135 19.68 16.51 -27.88
C LEU A 135 21.03 17.14 -28.26
#